data_d9ab6f82f5f2dc30fd9a4df907f954d5
#
_entry.id   d9ab6f82f5f2dc30fd9a4df907f954d5
#
_cell.length_a   1.000
_cell.length_b   1.000
_cell.length_c   1.000
_cell.angle_alpha   90.00
_cell.angle_beta   90.00
_cell.angle_gamma   90.00
#
_symmetry.space_group_name_H-M   'P 1'
#
loop_
_entity.id
_entity.type
_entity.pdbx_description
1 polymer ?
#
loop_
_entity_poly.entity_id
_entity_poly.type
_entity_poly.pdbx_seq_one_letter_code
_entity_poly.pdbx_strand_id
1 'polypeptide(L)'
;MRGSRRLTLVTNIVLGLIVLAVGAVCFFPPGVSTAGKVSDRVYYSGNTDSRYVSLMFNVYGGAEYIPSILDSLDQYGVRATFFIGGCWADDYDETVREIDSRGNELANHGYFHKDQDKLSLNGNKEEISRCGDLVEMLTGKKTVLFAPPSGAYSENTVNAAEDLGYKVIMWSKDTVDWRDHDATLIYNRATKDLAGGDLILMHPTKETAEALPSVLRNFAENGFLQVPVSVNISGVEKA
;
A
#
# COMPACT_ATOMS: atom_id res chain seq x y z
N MET A 1 30.28 64.34 24.49
CA MET A 1 28.89 64.28 24.03
C MET A 1 28.60 63.67 22.65
N ARG A 2 29.55 63.62 21.73
CA ARG A 2 29.33 62.99 20.37
C ARG A 2 29.26 61.45 20.35
N GLY A 3 29.93 60.75 21.27
CA GLY A 3 29.94 59.27 21.32
C GLY A 3 28.60 58.63 21.77
N SER A 4 27.95 59.24 22.75
CA SER A 4 26.67 58.76 23.29
C SER A 4 25.54 58.79 22.23
N ARG A 5 25.44 59.86 21.42
CA ARG A 5 24.44 59.99 20.36
C ARG A 5 24.66 58.94 19.22
N ARG A 6 25.89 58.61 18.91
CA ARG A 6 26.19 57.55 17.89
C ARG A 6 25.82 56.15 18.39
N LEU A 7 26.10 55.86 19.67
CA LEU A 7 25.73 54.58 20.26
C LEU A 7 24.21 54.43 20.33
N THR A 8 23.46 55.46 20.75
CA THR A 8 22.00 55.44 20.76
C THR A 8 21.44 55.25 19.33
N LEU A 9 21.99 55.89 18.32
CA LEU A 9 21.53 55.74 16.93
C LEU A 9 21.77 54.31 16.46
N VAL A 10 22.93 53.72 16.70
CA VAL A 10 23.25 52.31 16.29
C VAL A 10 22.30 51.33 17.01
N THR A 11 22.07 51.52 18.35
CA THR A 11 21.16 50.68 19.11
C THR A 11 19.71 50.74 18.57
N ASN A 12 19.23 51.91 18.22
CA ASN A 12 17.87 52.07 17.66
C ASN A 12 17.77 51.46 16.27
N ILE A 13 18.79 51.52 15.42
CA ILE A 13 18.82 50.85 14.10
C ILE A 13 18.79 49.34 14.28
N VAL A 14 19.61 48.79 15.19
CA VAL A 14 19.64 47.35 15.47
C VAL A 14 18.29 46.87 16.01
N LEU A 15 17.65 47.62 16.95
CA LEU A 15 16.34 47.32 17.47
C LEU A 15 15.26 47.34 16.33
N GLY A 16 15.32 48.32 15.48
CA GLY A 16 14.45 48.41 14.30
C GLY A 16 14.58 47.23 13.35
N LEU A 17 15.82 46.80 13.09
CA LEU A 17 16.06 45.61 12.25
C LEU A 17 15.56 44.30 12.89
N ILE A 18 15.72 44.18 14.24
CA ILE A 18 15.17 43.00 14.98
C ILE A 18 13.63 43.01 14.90
N VAL A 19 12.99 44.13 15.11
CA VAL A 19 11.51 44.27 15.01
C VAL A 19 11.04 43.93 13.59
N LEU A 20 11.74 44.42 12.57
CA LEU A 20 11.43 44.09 11.17
C LEU A 20 11.63 42.60 10.87
N ALA A 21 12.70 41.97 11.37
CA ALA A 21 12.96 40.55 11.19
C ALA A 21 11.90 39.70 11.90
N VAL A 22 11.51 40.02 13.14
CA VAL A 22 10.43 39.38 13.89
C VAL A 22 9.10 39.58 13.17
N GLY A 23 8.81 40.81 12.70
CA GLY A 23 7.63 41.10 11.91
C GLY A 23 7.57 40.27 10.63
N ALA A 24 8.68 40.18 9.90
CA ALA A 24 8.77 39.35 8.70
C ALA A 24 8.47 37.87 8.98
N VAL A 25 8.98 37.29 10.08
CA VAL A 25 8.69 35.92 10.48
C VAL A 25 7.25 35.73 10.93
N CYS A 26 6.65 36.74 11.60
CA CYS A 26 5.26 36.65 12.07
C CYS A 26 4.22 36.87 10.96
N PHE A 27 4.49 37.80 10.02
CA PHE A 27 3.56 38.16 8.95
C PHE A 27 3.80 37.39 7.65
N PHE A 28 5.01 36.90 7.43
CA PHE A 28 5.38 36.01 6.31
C PHE A 28 6.04 34.76 6.91
N PRO A 29 5.27 33.91 7.62
CA PRO A 29 5.85 32.66 8.06
C PRO A 29 6.40 31.94 6.82
N PRO A 30 7.63 31.41 6.88
CA PRO A 30 8.10 30.52 5.83
C PRO A 30 6.99 29.49 5.64
N GLY A 31 6.48 29.39 4.39
CA GLY A 31 5.33 28.57 4.11
C GLY A 31 5.52 27.21 4.79
N VAL A 32 4.75 26.97 5.84
CA VAL A 32 4.61 25.63 6.39
C VAL A 32 3.93 24.91 5.23
N SER A 33 4.73 24.22 4.42
CA SER A 33 4.21 23.16 3.58
C SER A 33 3.42 22.30 4.56
N THR A 34 2.10 22.36 4.51
CA THR A 34 1.26 21.37 5.12
C THR A 34 1.59 20.10 4.36
N ALA A 35 2.64 19.40 4.79
CA ALA A 35 2.85 18.04 4.35
C ALA A 35 1.53 17.33 4.60
N GLY A 36 0.85 16.93 3.53
CA GLY A 36 -0.39 16.18 3.62
C GLY A 36 -0.18 15.02 4.59
N LYS A 37 -1.23 14.60 5.29
CA LYS A 37 -1.09 13.46 6.21
C LYS A 37 -0.48 12.29 5.43
N VAL A 38 0.42 11.55 6.04
CA VAL A 38 1.05 10.36 5.41
C VAL A 38 -0.01 9.44 4.79
N SER A 39 -1.19 9.33 5.43
CA SER A 39 -2.34 8.59 4.91
C SER A 39 -2.86 9.08 3.56
N ASP A 40 -2.63 10.34 3.20
CA ASP A 40 -3.13 10.91 1.93
C ASP A 40 -2.34 10.43 0.72
N ARG A 41 -1.13 9.87 0.97
CA ARG A 41 -0.22 9.27 0.00
C ARG A 41 -0.42 7.75 -0.15
N VAL A 42 -1.34 7.16 0.62
CA VAL A 42 -1.58 5.71 0.69
C VAL A 42 -2.94 5.38 0.10
N TYR A 43 -3.02 4.30 -0.67
CA TYR A 43 -4.26 3.87 -1.32
C TYR A 43 -5.02 2.89 -0.40
N TYR A 44 -6.15 3.33 0.16
CA TYR A 44 -7.08 2.48 0.90
C TYR A 44 -8.23 1.97 0.02
N SER A 45 -8.47 2.64 -1.09
CA SER A 45 -9.49 2.29 -2.08
C SER A 45 -9.03 2.70 -3.47
N GLY A 46 -9.61 2.10 -4.48
CA GLY A 46 -9.49 2.48 -5.87
C GLY A 46 -10.51 3.54 -6.29
N ASN A 47 -10.93 3.50 -7.55
CA ASN A 47 -11.89 4.44 -8.12
C ASN A 47 -13.33 4.12 -7.64
N THR A 48 -13.84 4.94 -6.73
CA THR A 48 -15.18 4.78 -6.13
C THR A 48 -16.32 5.05 -7.09
N ASP A 49 -16.07 5.74 -8.21
CA ASP A 49 -17.07 6.00 -9.25
C ASP A 49 -17.21 4.84 -10.24
N SER A 50 -16.35 3.82 -10.12
CA SER A 50 -16.36 2.63 -10.95
C SER A 50 -17.18 1.51 -10.32
N ARG A 51 -17.34 0.40 -11.07
CA ARG A 51 -17.83 -0.89 -10.55
C ARG A 51 -16.68 -1.87 -10.29
N TYR A 52 -15.43 -1.38 -10.25
CA TYR A 52 -14.25 -2.19 -9.99
C TYR A 52 -14.12 -2.51 -8.51
N VAL A 53 -13.77 -3.75 -8.22
CA VAL A 53 -13.34 -4.24 -6.91
C VAL A 53 -12.06 -5.06 -7.10
N SER A 54 -11.22 -5.13 -6.09
CA SER A 54 -9.97 -5.89 -6.21
C SER A 54 -9.76 -6.78 -5.01
N LEU A 55 -9.52 -8.06 -5.30
CA LEU A 55 -8.98 -9.00 -4.32
C LEU A 55 -7.47 -8.83 -4.26
N MET A 56 -6.94 -8.61 -3.08
CA MET A 56 -5.51 -8.53 -2.80
C MET A 56 -5.12 -9.63 -1.82
N PHE A 57 -4.21 -10.50 -2.25
CA PHE A 57 -3.71 -11.60 -1.45
C PHE A 57 -2.34 -11.24 -0.88
N ASN A 58 -2.22 -11.06 0.45
CA ASN A 58 -0.93 -10.96 1.10
C ASN A 58 -0.38 -12.37 1.33
N VAL A 59 0.78 -12.66 0.73
CA VAL A 59 1.34 -14.00 0.65
C VAL A 59 2.64 -14.08 1.44
N TYR A 60 2.56 -14.73 2.60
CA TYR A 60 3.71 -15.08 3.43
C TYR A 60 3.57 -16.50 4.01
N GLY A 61 2.67 -17.30 3.45
CA GLY A 61 2.36 -18.68 3.80
C GLY A 61 1.27 -19.24 2.90
N GLY A 62 0.81 -20.46 3.17
CA GLY A 62 -0.34 -21.08 2.52
C GLY A 62 -0.12 -21.44 1.05
N ALA A 63 1.11 -21.78 0.66
CA ALA A 63 1.44 -22.16 -0.72
C ALA A 63 0.52 -23.27 -1.25
N GLU A 64 0.12 -24.19 -0.39
CA GLU A 64 -0.75 -25.34 -0.72
C GLU A 64 -2.17 -24.94 -1.14
N TYR A 65 -2.65 -23.73 -0.78
CA TYR A 65 -3.99 -23.24 -1.14
C TYR A 65 -3.99 -22.37 -2.39
N ILE A 66 -2.83 -21.89 -2.83
CA ILE A 66 -2.71 -21.01 -4.00
C ILE A 66 -3.25 -21.67 -5.28
N PRO A 67 -2.96 -22.94 -5.61
CA PRO A 67 -3.52 -23.57 -6.80
C PRO A 67 -5.06 -23.51 -6.85
N SER A 68 -5.74 -23.80 -5.74
CA SER A 68 -7.21 -23.76 -5.64
C SER A 68 -7.77 -22.33 -5.78
N ILE A 69 -7.05 -21.33 -5.23
CA ILE A 69 -7.38 -19.91 -5.41
C ILE A 69 -7.26 -19.52 -6.89
N LEU A 70 -6.16 -19.91 -7.54
CA LEU A 70 -5.92 -19.63 -8.96
C LEU A 70 -6.97 -20.30 -9.86
N ASP A 71 -7.33 -21.53 -9.56
CA ASP A 71 -8.39 -22.27 -10.28
C ASP A 71 -9.75 -21.54 -10.19
N SER A 72 -10.06 -21.01 -9.01
CA SER A 72 -11.27 -20.22 -8.81
C SER A 72 -11.26 -18.93 -9.62
N LEU A 73 -10.12 -18.20 -9.63
CA LEU A 73 -9.96 -16.99 -10.45
C LEU A 73 -10.11 -17.29 -11.95
N ASP A 74 -9.48 -18.37 -12.42
CA ASP A 74 -9.57 -18.82 -13.81
C ASP A 74 -10.99 -19.23 -14.20
N GLN A 75 -11.71 -19.92 -13.33
CA GLN A 75 -13.12 -20.32 -13.55
C GLN A 75 -14.03 -19.11 -13.81
N TYR A 76 -13.77 -17.99 -13.13
CA TYR A 76 -14.53 -16.76 -13.31
C TYR A 76 -13.89 -15.80 -14.35
N GLY A 77 -12.76 -16.17 -14.96
CA GLY A 77 -12.06 -15.37 -15.96
C GLY A 77 -11.53 -14.04 -15.43
N VAL A 78 -11.20 -13.97 -14.13
CA VAL A 78 -10.73 -12.76 -13.45
C VAL A 78 -9.29 -12.91 -12.99
N ARG A 79 -8.65 -11.79 -12.66
CA ARG A 79 -7.27 -11.74 -12.14
C ARG A 79 -7.22 -10.92 -10.85
N ALA A 80 -6.42 -11.38 -9.89
CA ALA A 80 -6.20 -10.73 -8.61
C ALA A 80 -4.76 -10.19 -8.50
N THR A 81 -4.48 -9.50 -7.40
CA THR A 81 -3.13 -9.02 -7.07
C THR A 81 -2.58 -9.81 -5.89
N PHE A 82 -1.40 -10.38 -6.07
CA PHE A 82 -0.68 -11.14 -5.05
C PHE A 82 0.52 -10.33 -4.56
N PHE A 83 0.47 -9.89 -3.31
CA PHE A 83 1.55 -9.18 -2.63
C PHE A 83 2.49 -10.21 -2.03
N ILE A 84 3.62 -10.42 -2.65
CA ILE A 84 4.55 -11.50 -2.40
C ILE A 84 5.54 -11.10 -1.30
N GLY A 85 5.67 -11.93 -0.26
CA GLY A 85 6.72 -11.85 0.74
C GLY A 85 8.01 -12.52 0.26
N GLY A 86 9.15 -11.81 0.38
CA GLY A 86 10.40 -12.26 -0.23
C GLY A 86 10.93 -13.59 0.33
N CYS A 87 11.03 -13.74 1.66
CA CYS A 87 11.49 -15.01 2.25
C CYS A 87 10.61 -16.20 1.87
N TRP A 88 9.31 -15.99 1.74
CA TRP A 88 8.40 -17.03 1.26
C TRP A 88 8.67 -17.36 -0.22
N ALA A 89 8.94 -16.36 -1.04
CA ALA A 89 9.21 -16.54 -2.46
C ALA A 89 10.52 -17.30 -2.72
N ASP A 90 11.52 -17.19 -1.82
CA ASP A 90 12.76 -17.99 -1.91
C ASP A 90 12.49 -19.49 -1.78
N ASP A 91 11.49 -19.87 -0.94
CA ASP A 91 11.13 -21.28 -0.70
C ASP A 91 10.09 -21.80 -1.73
N TYR A 92 9.31 -20.92 -2.36
CA TYR A 92 8.18 -21.23 -3.23
C TYR A 92 8.24 -20.53 -4.58
N ASP A 93 9.41 -20.46 -5.19
CA ASP A 93 9.64 -19.74 -6.45
C ASP A 93 8.79 -20.28 -7.62
N GLU A 94 8.54 -21.58 -7.68
CA GLU A 94 7.65 -22.19 -8.67
C GLU A 94 6.21 -21.70 -8.52
N THR A 95 5.74 -21.52 -7.29
CA THR A 95 4.40 -20.96 -7.02
C THR A 95 4.29 -19.50 -7.45
N VAL A 96 5.35 -18.69 -7.23
CA VAL A 96 5.38 -17.31 -7.73
C VAL A 96 5.29 -17.28 -9.27
N ARG A 97 6.04 -18.16 -9.96
CA ARG A 97 5.98 -18.31 -11.43
C ARG A 97 4.59 -18.78 -11.90
N GLU A 98 3.93 -19.66 -11.15
CA GLU A 98 2.58 -20.13 -11.47
C GLU A 98 1.58 -18.99 -11.39
N ILE A 99 1.58 -18.18 -10.30
CA ILE A 99 0.73 -17.01 -10.14
C ILE A 99 0.90 -16.06 -11.34
N ASP A 100 2.14 -15.78 -11.72
CA ASP A 100 2.48 -14.92 -12.85
C ASP A 100 2.04 -15.51 -14.21
N SER A 101 2.28 -16.79 -14.43
CA SER A 101 1.95 -17.47 -15.71
C SER A 101 0.45 -17.54 -15.96
N ARG A 102 -0.37 -17.55 -14.90
CA ARG A 102 -1.83 -17.46 -14.97
C ARG A 102 -2.33 -16.01 -15.11
N GLY A 103 -1.43 -15.04 -15.30
CA GLY A 103 -1.76 -13.65 -15.63
C GLY A 103 -2.22 -12.80 -14.45
N ASN A 104 -1.99 -13.22 -13.22
CA ASN A 104 -2.26 -12.41 -12.04
C ASN A 104 -1.19 -11.32 -11.86
N GLU A 105 -1.56 -10.26 -11.16
CA GLU A 105 -0.64 -9.18 -10.83
C GLU A 105 0.22 -9.57 -9.62
N LEU A 106 1.54 -9.37 -9.75
CA LEU A 106 2.47 -9.53 -8.65
C LEU A 106 2.80 -8.17 -8.05
N ALA A 107 2.85 -8.11 -6.74
CA ALA A 107 3.15 -6.94 -5.94
C ALA A 107 4.09 -7.32 -4.77
N ASN A 108 4.57 -6.32 -4.05
CA ASN A 108 5.60 -6.45 -3.04
C ASN A 108 4.99 -6.43 -1.63
N HIS A 109 5.40 -7.38 -0.75
CA HIS A 109 4.98 -7.44 0.65
C HIS A 109 6.18 -7.39 1.63
N GLY A 110 7.30 -6.80 1.20
CA GLY A 110 8.55 -6.81 1.97
C GLY A 110 9.26 -8.17 1.93
N TYR A 111 10.53 -8.16 2.34
CA TYR A 111 11.32 -9.40 2.24
C TYR A 111 11.15 -10.30 3.47
N PHE A 112 11.38 -9.76 4.69
CA PHE A 112 11.32 -10.52 5.95
C PHE A 112 10.00 -10.35 6.72
N HIS A 113 8.99 -9.77 6.13
CA HIS A 113 7.70 -9.49 6.79
C HIS A 113 7.83 -8.71 8.10
N LYS A 114 8.71 -7.71 8.15
CA LYS A 114 8.91 -6.88 9.34
C LYS A 114 7.85 -5.78 9.43
N ASP A 115 7.54 -5.37 10.66
CA ASP A 115 6.74 -4.16 10.91
C ASP A 115 7.49 -2.93 10.37
N GLN A 116 7.02 -2.39 9.26
CA GLN A 116 7.72 -1.34 8.50
C GLN A 116 7.75 0.00 9.25
N ASP A 117 6.79 0.26 10.13
CA ASP A 117 6.73 1.46 10.97
C ASP A 117 7.88 1.54 11.98
N LYS A 118 8.49 0.41 12.33
CA LYS A 118 9.64 0.31 13.24
C LYS A 118 11.00 0.46 12.55
N LEU A 119 11.00 0.52 11.21
CA LEU A 119 12.23 0.59 10.43
C LEU A 119 12.63 2.04 10.11
N SER A 120 13.94 2.26 9.97
CA SER A 120 14.45 3.49 9.37
C SER A 120 14.10 3.57 7.88
N LEU A 121 14.28 4.74 7.26
CA LEU A 121 14.13 4.92 5.81
C LEU A 121 14.95 3.88 5.02
N ASN A 122 16.21 3.69 5.39
CA ASN A 122 17.08 2.73 4.70
C ASN A 122 16.64 1.27 4.95
N GLY A 123 16.20 0.95 6.17
CA GLY A 123 15.66 -0.39 6.49
C GLY A 123 14.40 -0.71 5.69
N ASN A 124 13.51 0.26 5.50
CA ASN A 124 12.34 0.12 4.62
C ASN A 124 12.77 -0.09 3.16
N LYS A 125 13.73 0.71 2.67
CA LYS A 125 14.25 0.54 1.29
C LYS A 125 14.85 -0.84 1.06
N GLU A 126 15.60 -1.36 2.02
CA GLU A 126 16.20 -2.70 1.93
C GLU A 126 15.14 -3.80 1.86
N GLU A 127 14.11 -3.76 2.72
CA GLU A 127 13.01 -4.72 2.72
C GLU A 127 12.24 -4.71 1.39
N ILE A 128 11.94 -3.52 0.87
CA ILE A 128 11.15 -3.35 -0.36
C ILE A 128 12.00 -3.74 -1.58
N SER A 129 13.23 -3.20 -1.72
CA SER A 129 14.06 -3.47 -2.89
C SER A 129 14.42 -4.94 -3.01
N ARG A 130 14.84 -5.57 -1.90
CA ARG A 130 15.22 -6.98 -1.90
C ARG A 130 14.09 -7.91 -2.34
N CYS A 131 12.86 -7.63 -1.90
CA CYS A 131 11.69 -8.39 -2.35
C CYS A 131 11.38 -8.12 -3.83
N GLY A 132 11.41 -6.85 -4.26
CA GLY A 132 11.16 -6.48 -5.64
C GLY A 132 12.16 -7.11 -6.61
N ASP A 133 13.46 -7.07 -6.27
CA ASP A 133 14.54 -7.65 -7.07
C ASP A 133 14.37 -9.18 -7.20
N LEU A 134 13.95 -9.86 -6.13
CA LEU A 134 13.67 -11.29 -6.16
C LEU A 134 12.50 -11.61 -7.11
N VAL A 135 11.38 -10.89 -6.98
CA VAL A 135 10.22 -11.12 -7.86
C VAL A 135 10.57 -10.85 -9.32
N GLU A 136 11.34 -9.78 -9.60
CA GLU A 136 11.82 -9.48 -10.95
C GLU A 136 12.75 -10.58 -11.47
N MET A 137 13.65 -11.11 -10.65
CA MET A 137 14.53 -12.22 -11.01
C MET A 137 13.75 -13.49 -11.37
N LEU A 138 12.66 -13.78 -10.61
CA LEU A 138 11.86 -14.98 -10.82
C LEU A 138 10.95 -14.91 -12.05
N THR A 139 10.45 -13.72 -12.40
CA THR A 139 9.37 -13.56 -13.39
C THR A 139 9.72 -12.64 -14.56
N GLY A 140 10.80 -11.88 -14.46
CA GLY A 140 11.15 -10.83 -15.42
C GLY A 140 10.28 -9.59 -15.34
N LYS A 141 9.39 -9.47 -14.34
CA LYS A 141 8.44 -8.38 -14.17
C LYS A 141 8.75 -7.55 -12.93
N LYS A 142 8.77 -6.23 -13.09
CA LYS A 142 8.89 -5.30 -11.96
C LYS A 142 7.56 -5.13 -11.25
N THR A 143 7.60 -5.21 -9.93
CA THR A 143 6.47 -4.83 -9.08
C THR A 143 6.48 -3.32 -8.85
N VAL A 144 5.29 -2.71 -8.76
CA VAL A 144 5.11 -1.26 -8.55
C VAL A 144 4.13 -0.93 -7.42
N LEU A 145 3.55 -1.95 -6.81
CA LEU A 145 2.64 -1.86 -5.67
C LEU A 145 3.29 -2.51 -4.45
N PHE A 146 3.17 -1.86 -3.30
CA PHE A 146 3.70 -2.35 -2.04
C PHE A 146 2.61 -2.32 -0.96
N ALA A 147 2.30 -3.47 -0.36
CA ALA A 147 1.48 -3.55 0.84
C ALA A 147 2.41 -3.79 2.04
N PRO A 148 2.43 -2.89 3.04
CA PRO A 148 3.26 -3.09 4.22
C PRO A 148 2.77 -4.29 5.05
N PRO A 149 3.69 -5.18 5.50
CA PRO A 149 3.36 -6.26 6.41
C PRO A 149 2.57 -5.78 7.63
N SER A 150 1.55 -6.55 8.03
CA SER A 150 0.64 -6.23 9.14
C SER A 150 -0.09 -4.89 9.01
N GLY A 151 -0.05 -4.24 7.85
CA GLY A 151 -0.54 -2.88 7.66
C GLY A 151 0.26 -1.83 8.44
N ALA A 152 1.45 -2.18 8.94
CA ALA A 152 2.28 -1.30 9.73
C ALA A 152 3.15 -0.41 8.82
N TYR A 153 2.87 0.89 8.82
CA TYR A 153 3.66 1.86 8.02
C TYR A 153 3.85 3.18 8.77
N SER A 154 4.89 3.90 8.39
CA SER A 154 5.24 5.23 8.87
C SER A 154 5.57 6.15 7.69
N GLU A 155 5.92 7.40 7.96
CA GLU A 155 6.42 8.31 6.94
C GLU A 155 7.70 7.77 6.26
N ASN A 156 8.60 7.14 7.02
CA ASN A 156 9.78 6.49 6.45
C ASN A 156 9.41 5.37 5.47
N THR A 157 8.34 4.63 5.77
CA THR A 157 7.85 3.55 4.90
C THR A 157 7.33 4.10 3.57
N VAL A 158 6.49 5.13 3.64
CA VAL A 158 5.92 5.76 2.43
C VAL A 158 7.02 6.41 1.59
N ASN A 159 7.93 7.18 2.23
CA ASN A 159 9.07 7.79 1.53
C ASN A 159 9.96 6.73 0.86
N ALA A 160 10.25 5.62 1.55
CA ALA A 160 11.06 4.53 0.99
C ALA A 160 10.39 3.89 -0.23
N ALA A 161 9.09 3.63 -0.15
CA ALA A 161 8.32 3.05 -1.25
C ALA A 161 8.31 3.98 -2.45
N GLU A 162 8.02 5.27 -2.27
CA GLU A 162 7.98 6.26 -3.35
C GLU A 162 9.36 6.50 -3.99
N ASP A 163 10.43 6.57 -3.19
CA ASP A 163 11.80 6.68 -3.69
C ASP A 163 12.20 5.50 -4.60
N LEU A 164 11.59 4.34 -4.38
CA LEU A 164 11.76 3.12 -5.18
C LEU A 164 10.71 2.96 -6.30
N GLY A 165 9.82 3.94 -6.46
CA GLY A 165 8.78 3.93 -7.50
C GLY A 165 7.53 3.09 -7.16
N TYR A 166 7.33 2.73 -5.89
CA TYR A 166 6.15 1.98 -5.44
C TYR A 166 5.03 2.88 -4.96
N LYS A 167 3.79 2.44 -5.19
CA LYS A 167 2.59 2.95 -4.53
C LYS A 167 2.28 2.10 -3.31
N VAL A 168 2.02 2.75 -2.18
CA VAL A 168 1.66 2.05 -0.93
C VAL A 168 0.17 1.73 -0.93
N ILE A 169 -0.16 0.45 -0.81
CA ILE A 169 -1.51 -0.08 -0.88
C ILE A 169 -1.92 -0.63 0.49
N MET A 170 -3.05 -0.17 0.95
CA MET A 170 -3.78 -0.71 2.08
C MET A 170 -5.10 -1.32 1.57
N TRP A 171 -6.10 -1.46 2.42
CA TRP A 171 -7.38 -2.05 2.07
C TRP A 171 -8.55 -1.27 2.68
N SER A 172 -9.71 -1.35 2.03
CA SER A 172 -10.98 -0.85 2.56
C SER A 172 -11.77 -1.94 3.30
N LYS A 173 -11.52 -3.21 2.95
CA LYS A 173 -12.15 -4.37 3.58
C LYS A 173 -11.10 -5.39 3.99
N ASP A 174 -11.20 -5.90 5.22
CA ASP A 174 -10.37 -6.97 5.75
C ASP A 174 -11.24 -8.20 6.03
N THR A 175 -10.93 -9.33 5.43
CA THR A 175 -11.64 -10.59 5.67
C THR A 175 -11.27 -11.22 7.01
N VAL A 176 -10.12 -10.83 7.58
CA VAL A 176 -9.57 -11.36 8.84
C VAL A 176 -9.46 -12.89 8.82
N ASP A 177 -9.22 -13.45 7.64
CA ASP A 177 -9.12 -14.88 7.35
C ASP A 177 -7.95 -15.56 8.08
N TRP A 178 -6.86 -14.82 8.24
CA TRP A 178 -5.66 -15.26 8.97
C TRP A 178 -5.91 -15.57 10.44
N ARG A 179 -7.01 -15.06 11.04
CA ARG A 179 -7.35 -15.22 12.46
C ARG A 179 -8.54 -16.11 12.69
N ASP A 180 -9.63 -15.89 11.94
CA ASP A 180 -10.94 -16.44 12.31
C ASP A 180 -11.22 -17.81 11.67
N HIS A 181 -10.53 -18.17 10.61
CA HIS A 181 -10.61 -19.49 9.97
C HIS A 181 -12.06 -19.97 9.72
N ASP A 182 -12.90 -19.08 9.16
CA ASP A 182 -14.32 -19.34 8.88
C ASP A 182 -14.71 -18.80 7.51
N ALA A 183 -14.98 -19.70 6.57
CA ALA A 183 -15.34 -19.37 5.19
C ALA A 183 -16.61 -18.50 5.09
N THR A 184 -17.58 -18.66 6.02
CA THR A 184 -18.78 -17.84 6.06
C THR A 184 -18.48 -16.41 6.48
N LEU A 185 -17.62 -16.22 7.49
CA LEU A 185 -17.20 -14.88 7.90
C LEU A 185 -16.39 -14.19 6.81
N ILE A 186 -15.51 -14.91 6.12
CA ILE A 186 -14.72 -14.40 4.99
C ILE A 186 -15.66 -13.90 3.89
N TYR A 187 -16.61 -14.74 3.46
CA TYR A 187 -17.63 -14.36 2.48
C TYR A 187 -18.40 -13.10 2.90
N ASN A 188 -18.92 -13.10 4.12
CA ASN A 188 -19.71 -11.96 4.61
C ASN A 188 -18.89 -10.66 4.65
N ARG A 189 -17.64 -10.69 5.10
CA ARG A 189 -16.78 -9.50 5.17
C ARG A 189 -16.38 -9.00 3.80
N ALA A 190 -16.13 -9.89 2.85
CA ALA A 190 -15.79 -9.52 1.48
C ALA A 190 -16.97 -8.89 0.72
N THR A 191 -18.22 -9.32 1.03
CA THR A 191 -19.40 -8.96 0.21
C THR A 191 -20.35 -7.97 0.88
N LYS A 192 -20.33 -7.85 2.22
CA LYS A 192 -21.20 -6.90 2.92
C LYS A 192 -20.84 -5.46 2.57
N ASP A 193 -21.86 -4.67 2.22
CA ASP A 193 -21.72 -3.25 1.87
C ASP A 193 -20.61 -3.00 0.82
N LEU A 194 -20.52 -3.90 -0.17
CA LEU A 194 -19.53 -3.82 -1.24
C LEU A 194 -19.77 -2.58 -2.10
N ALA A 195 -18.72 -1.83 -2.37
CA ALA A 195 -18.75 -0.60 -3.16
C ALA A 195 -17.69 -0.60 -4.26
N GLY A 196 -17.90 0.20 -5.28
CA GLY A 196 -16.86 0.45 -6.28
C GLY A 196 -15.60 1.03 -5.64
N GLY A 197 -14.44 0.60 -6.11
CA GLY A 197 -13.16 0.98 -5.54
C GLY A 197 -12.69 0.12 -4.37
N ASP A 198 -13.51 -0.81 -3.83
CA ASP A 198 -13.08 -1.63 -2.70
C ASP A 198 -11.83 -2.45 -3.02
N LEU A 199 -10.86 -2.38 -2.10
CA LEU A 199 -9.68 -3.22 -2.02
C LEU A 199 -9.88 -4.20 -0.86
N ILE A 200 -9.94 -5.50 -1.17
CA ILE A 200 -10.38 -6.54 -0.23
C ILE A 200 -9.18 -7.40 0.11
N LEU A 201 -8.70 -7.29 1.35
CA LEU A 201 -7.58 -8.08 1.85
C LEU A 201 -7.99 -9.51 2.15
N MET A 202 -7.19 -10.42 1.62
CA MET A 202 -7.22 -11.87 1.86
C MET A 202 -5.81 -12.41 2.04
N HIS A 203 -5.71 -13.63 2.57
CA HIS A 203 -4.50 -14.43 2.63
C HIS A 203 -4.78 -15.81 2.03
N PRO A 204 -3.79 -16.55 1.51
CA PRO A 204 -4.00 -17.89 1.01
C PRO A 204 -4.18 -18.87 2.18
N THR A 205 -5.41 -18.93 2.70
CA THR A 205 -5.82 -19.88 3.72
C THR A 205 -6.78 -20.92 3.14
N LYS A 206 -6.97 -22.02 3.82
CA LYS A 206 -7.94 -23.04 3.42
C LYS A 206 -9.33 -22.46 3.27
N GLU A 207 -9.76 -21.69 4.26
CA GLU A 207 -11.10 -21.13 4.34
C GLU A 207 -11.30 -20.01 3.29
N THR A 208 -10.24 -19.28 2.93
CA THR A 208 -10.26 -18.34 1.80
C THR A 208 -10.47 -19.09 0.49
N ALA A 209 -9.73 -20.17 0.25
CA ALA A 209 -9.92 -20.99 -0.96
C ALA A 209 -11.35 -21.58 -1.04
N GLU A 210 -11.94 -21.97 0.10
CA GLU A 210 -13.33 -22.45 0.17
C GLU A 210 -14.36 -21.34 -0.08
N ALA A 211 -14.14 -20.12 0.44
CA ALA A 211 -15.06 -18.99 0.31
C ALA A 211 -15.04 -18.34 -1.09
N LEU A 212 -13.86 -18.33 -1.74
CA LEU A 212 -13.57 -17.51 -2.92
C LEU A 212 -14.56 -17.73 -4.08
N PRO A 213 -14.98 -18.97 -4.46
CA PRO A 213 -15.97 -19.14 -5.53
C PRO A 213 -17.29 -18.41 -5.26
N SER A 214 -17.73 -18.41 -4.00
CA SER A 214 -18.96 -17.71 -3.59
C SER A 214 -18.81 -16.20 -3.57
N VAL A 215 -17.64 -15.69 -3.19
CA VAL A 215 -17.30 -14.26 -3.26
C VAL A 215 -17.32 -13.78 -4.70
N LEU A 216 -16.65 -14.48 -5.61
CA LEU A 216 -16.58 -14.12 -7.03
C LEU A 216 -17.97 -14.18 -7.70
N ARG A 217 -18.77 -15.17 -7.35
CA ARG A 217 -20.17 -15.25 -7.80
C ARG A 217 -20.98 -14.04 -7.34
N ASN A 218 -20.87 -13.65 -6.06
CA ASN A 218 -21.55 -12.49 -5.53
C ASN A 218 -21.16 -11.21 -6.27
N PHE A 219 -19.86 -11.01 -6.57
CA PHE A 219 -19.42 -9.86 -7.34
C PHE A 219 -20.09 -9.81 -8.71
N ALA A 220 -20.06 -10.93 -9.45
CA ALA A 220 -20.66 -11.03 -10.77
C ALA A 220 -22.18 -10.78 -10.74
N GLU A 221 -22.91 -11.39 -9.81
CA GLU A 221 -24.38 -11.24 -9.66
C GLU A 221 -24.79 -9.82 -9.30
N ASN A 222 -23.92 -9.07 -8.58
CA ASN A 222 -24.17 -7.67 -8.22
C ASN A 222 -23.54 -6.67 -9.21
N GLY A 223 -23.00 -7.14 -10.34
CA GLY A 223 -22.44 -6.31 -11.41
C GLY A 223 -21.15 -5.62 -11.04
N PHE A 224 -20.37 -6.15 -10.10
CA PHE A 224 -19.01 -5.72 -9.83
C PHE A 224 -18.02 -6.45 -10.74
N LEU A 225 -16.98 -5.75 -11.12
CA LEU A 225 -15.91 -6.28 -11.98
C LEU A 225 -14.64 -6.45 -11.13
N GLN A 226 -14.26 -7.70 -10.88
CA GLN A 226 -13.00 -8.02 -10.24
C GLN A 226 -11.85 -7.72 -11.19
N VAL A 227 -10.95 -6.81 -10.78
CA VAL A 227 -9.77 -6.38 -11.53
C VAL A 227 -8.53 -6.34 -10.63
N PRO A 228 -7.30 -6.40 -11.19
CA PRO A 228 -6.08 -6.16 -10.42
C PRO A 228 -6.10 -4.80 -9.73
N VAL A 229 -5.36 -4.67 -8.62
CA VAL A 229 -5.30 -3.42 -7.84
C VAL A 229 -4.79 -2.24 -8.69
N SER A 230 -3.78 -2.46 -9.54
CA SER A 230 -3.26 -1.39 -10.42
C SER A 230 -4.32 -0.81 -11.36
N VAL A 231 -5.24 -1.64 -11.83
CA VAL A 231 -6.38 -1.22 -12.68
C VAL A 231 -7.39 -0.42 -11.85
N ASN A 232 -7.73 -0.91 -10.66
CA ASN A 232 -8.73 -0.27 -9.79
C ASN A 232 -8.27 1.12 -9.30
N ILE A 233 -6.99 1.30 -8.99
CA ILE A 233 -6.42 2.59 -8.55
C ILE A 233 -6.01 3.51 -9.72
N SER A 234 -6.18 3.06 -10.96
CA SER A 234 -5.84 3.87 -12.15
C SER A 234 -6.71 5.13 -12.20
N GLY A 235 -6.06 6.29 -12.36
CA GLY A 235 -6.75 7.58 -12.36
C GLY A 235 -7.14 8.12 -10.97
N VAL A 236 -6.80 7.42 -9.88
CA VAL A 236 -6.90 7.95 -8.51
C VAL A 236 -5.59 8.66 -8.17
N GLU A 237 -5.64 10.00 -8.08
CA GLU A 237 -4.49 10.79 -7.67
C GLU A 237 -4.41 10.84 -6.14
N LYS A 238 -3.19 10.80 -5.61
CA LYS A 238 -2.88 11.00 -4.19
C LYS A 238 -2.10 12.29 -4.02
N ALA A 239 -2.36 12.96 -2.91
CA ALA A 239 -1.77 14.27 -2.59
C ALA A 239 -0.27 14.18 -2.27
#